data_03324750591898b3caefc4bbba5ad80c
#
_entry.id   03324750591898b3caefc4bbba5ad80c
#
_cell.length_a   1.000
_cell.length_b   1.000
_cell.length_c   1.000
_cell.angle_alpha   90.00
_cell.angle_beta   90.00
_cell.angle_gamma   90.00
#
_symmetry.space_group_name_H-M   'P 1'
#
loop_
_entity.id
_entity.type
_entity.pdbx_description
1 polymer ?
#
loop_
_entity_poly.entity_id
_entity_poly.type
_entity_poly.pdbx_seq_one_letter_code
_entity_poly.pdbx_strand_id
1 'polypeptide(L)'
;SRQQSQQQLRILETQHRLIDQRRNQRIDHETAFSWLPNQAHHPWLIQPDFELDQLAEKLQTYLTDCRQLVDLDDKISQLLSAIHTGGLTKYQFEDNTETEIDRLIAFAHHLPQEAEALEKKVRSAVVNVAACLRELRDGLFAFKRRMREFNRKISGRQLSDLAVFKIEPEDSTALVEAIELLISTSTTVDSGEVFDLFNQQSILDDAKLNQAKTLLIEEGNARNGLHVTDLFHLRFWVGKTDQEAEAFDDLDSAASNGTVLMAKLVTGLAMLHLMQDQQRPIQGICYLDEALALDARNQRNLIDTAADFGFSLIFASPAPLTTVRYCVPIHHRHGKNQISRFSWQIIEPMEV
;
A
#
# COMPACT_ATOMS: atom_id res chain seq x y z
N SER A 1 32.39 59.76 -43.98
CA SER A 1 31.00 60.01 -44.14
C SER A 1 30.32 59.09 -45.19
N ARG A 2 30.52 59.24 -46.52
CA ARG A 2 29.85 58.36 -47.51
C ARG A 2 30.25 56.86 -47.41
N GLN A 3 31.47 56.56 -47.05
CA GLN A 3 31.96 55.23 -46.87
C GLN A 3 31.37 54.57 -45.55
N GLN A 4 31.18 55.33 -44.49
CA GLN A 4 30.54 54.85 -43.27
C GLN A 4 29.07 54.50 -43.49
N SER A 5 28.34 55.36 -44.25
CA SER A 5 26.94 55.10 -44.56
C SER A 5 26.78 53.86 -45.46
N GLN A 6 27.68 53.66 -46.45
CA GLN A 6 27.67 52.43 -47.25
C GLN A 6 28.02 51.19 -46.50
N GLN A 7 28.90 51.29 -45.50
CA GLN A 7 29.25 50.15 -44.67
C GLN A 7 28.11 49.79 -43.71
N GLN A 8 27.41 50.76 -43.16
CA GLN A 8 26.20 50.59 -42.39
C GLN A 8 25.06 49.97 -43.22
N LEU A 9 24.87 50.41 -44.39
CA LEU A 9 23.86 49.87 -45.34
C LEU A 9 24.12 48.37 -45.62
N ARG A 10 25.36 47.98 -45.86
CA ARG A 10 25.75 46.61 -46.12
C ARG A 10 25.53 45.71 -44.86
N ILE A 11 25.81 46.25 -43.68
CA ILE A 11 25.55 45.54 -42.44
C ILE A 11 24.04 45.33 -42.25
N LEU A 12 23.25 46.35 -42.51
CA LEU A 12 21.78 46.29 -42.41
C LEU A 12 21.17 45.30 -43.41
N GLU A 13 21.65 45.32 -44.66
CA GLU A 13 21.23 44.35 -45.70
C GLU A 13 21.60 42.93 -45.35
N THR A 14 22.76 42.73 -44.74
CA THR A 14 23.18 41.37 -44.28
C THR A 14 22.34 40.87 -43.13
N GLN A 15 22.00 41.76 -42.22
CA GLN A 15 21.14 41.45 -41.09
C GLN A 15 19.69 41.16 -41.50
N HIS A 16 19.18 41.97 -42.43
CA HIS A 16 17.86 41.75 -43.05
C HIS A 16 17.78 40.39 -43.76
N ARG A 17 18.82 40.04 -44.50
CA ARG A 17 18.91 38.72 -45.16
C ARG A 17 18.97 37.56 -44.22
N LEU A 18 19.65 37.72 -43.08
CA LEU A 18 19.70 36.70 -42.00
C LEU A 18 18.34 36.52 -41.32
N ILE A 19 17.61 37.62 -41.10
CA ILE A 19 16.27 37.57 -40.51
C ILE A 19 15.29 36.89 -41.48
N ASP A 20 15.31 37.27 -42.75
CA ASP A 20 14.47 36.63 -43.77
C ASP A 20 14.81 35.14 -43.97
N GLN A 21 16.08 34.77 -43.86
CA GLN A 21 16.51 33.38 -43.96
C GLN A 21 16.05 32.55 -42.78
N ARG A 22 16.11 33.07 -41.55
CA ARG A 22 15.55 32.45 -40.36
C ARG A 22 14.03 32.36 -40.39
N ARG A 23 13.37 33.43 -40.88
CA ARG A 23 11.92 33.48 -41.09
C ARG A 23 11.45 32.38 -42.03
N ASN A 24 12.14 32.17 -43.16
CA ASN A 24 11.80 31.16 -44.15
C ASN A 24 12.12 29.72 -43.69
N GLN A 25 13.01 29.55 -42.73
CA GLN A 25 13.38 28.22 -42.19
C GLN A 25 12.47 27.72 -41.08
N ARG A 26 11.81 28.61 -40.35
CA ARG A 26 11.07 28.22 -39.15
C ARG A 26 9.57 28.07 -39.30
N ILE A 27 8.92 28.83 -40.21
CA ILE A 27 7.47 28.93 -40.15
C ILE A 27 6.91 29.31 -41.54
N ASP A 28 5.77 28.71 -41.87
CA ASP A 28 4.95 29.15 -42.99
C ASP A 28 4.60 30.64 -42.83
N HIS A 29 4.93 31.45 -43.81
CA HIS A 29 4.97 32.92 -43.75
C HIS A 29 3.71 33.60 -43.21
N GLU A 30 2.55 32.96 -43.35
CA GLU A 30 1.26 33.56 -42.96
C GLU A 30 0.93 33.40 -41.49
N THR A 31 1.47 32.39 -40.81
CA THR A 31 1.06 32.07 -39.42
C THR A 31 1.95 32.68 -38.36
N ALA A 32 3.24 32.84 -38.60
CA ALA A 32 4.19 33.25 -37.56
C ALA A 32 4.10 34.71 -37.14
N PHE A 33 3.66 35.57 -38.06
CA PHE A 33 3.57 37.02 -37.85
C PHE A 33 2.16 37.55 -38.01
N SER A 34 1.13 36.70 -38.02
CA SER A 34 -0.28 37.10 -38.09
C SER A 34 -0.70 38.05 -36.97
N TRP A 35 0.00 38.03 -35.85
CA TRP A 35 -0.18 38.92 -34.72
C TRP A 35 0.53 40.26 -34.86
N LEU A 36 1.49 40.40 -35.80
CA LEU A 36 2.09 41.67 -36.11
C LEU A 36 1.13 42.50 -36.98
N PRO A 37 0.82 43.73 -36.59
CA PRO A 37 0.06 44.63 -37.47
C PRO A 37 0.72 44.65 -38.83
N ASN A 38 -0.08 44.47 -39.88
CA ASN A 38 0.41 44.45 -41.26
C ASN A 38 1.02 45.80 -41.63
N GLN A 39 2.31 45.95 -41.34
CA GLN A 39 3.05 47.21 -41.56
C GLN A 39 3.51 47.41 -43.01
N ALA A 40 3.20 46.45 -43.90
CA ALA A 40 3.58 46.54 -45.32
C ALA A 40 2.95 47.72 -46.03
N HIS A 41 1.96 48.38 -45.45
CA HIS A 41 1.29 49.54 -45.99
C HIS A 41 1.50 50.80 -45.14
N HIS A 42 2.64 50.93 -44.48
CA HIS A 42 2.89 52.16 -43.74
C HIS A 42 3.06 53.37 -44.63
N PRO A 43 2.30 54.48 -44.43
CA PRO A 43 2.28 55.66 -45.37
C PRO A 43 3.63 56.28 -45.58
N TRP A 44 4.61 56.07 -44.72
CA TRP A 44 5.96 56.67 -44.86
C TRP A 44 6.79 56.05 -46.00
N LEU A 45 6.45 54.82 -46.45
CA LEU A 45 7.14 54.20 -47.62
C LEU A 45 6.80 54.83 -48.96
N ILE A 46 5.79 55.67 -48.99
CA ILE A 46 5.20 56.24 -50.25
C ILE A 46 5.46 57.74 -50.38
N GLN A 47 6.08 58.40 -49.40
CA GLN A 47 6.35 59.82 -49.43
C GLN A 47 7.66 60.12 -50.18
N PRO A 48 7.62 60.97 -51.27
CA PRO A 48 8.77 61.22 -52.15
C PRO A 48 9.88 62.13 -51.56
N ASP A 49 9.67 62.72 -50.38
CA ASP A 49 10.61 63.70 -49.83
C ASP A 49 11.30 63.08 -48.51
N PHE A 50 11.74 61.85 -48.59
CA PHE A 50 12.46 61.24 -47.50
C PHE A 50 13.95 61.61 -47.56
N GLU A 51 14.45 62.29 -46.50
CA GLU A 51 15.90 62.46 -46.33
C GLU A 51 16.53 61.10 -46.01
N LEU A 52 17.64 60.79 -46.68
CA LEU A 52 18.36 59.50 -46.55
C LEU A 52 18.70 59.13 -45.08
N ASP A 53 18.96 60.14 -44.25
CA ASP A 53 19.29 59.94 -42.83
C ASP A 53 18.07 59.49 -42.02
N GLN A 54 16.90 60.04 -42.35
CA GLN A 54 15.64 59.60 -41.69
C GLN A 54 15.24 58.15 -42.07
N LEU A 55 15.52 57.82 -43.36
CA LEU A 55 15.30 56.45 -43.83
C LEU A 55 16.24 55.46 -43.13
N ALA A 56 17.52 55.85 -42.98
CA ALA A 56 18.51 55.01 -42.27
C ALA A 56 18.15 54.81 -40.82
N GLU A 57 17.68 55.84 -40.12
CA GLU A 57 17.23 55.75 -38.73
C GLU A 57 16.01 54.82 -38.57
N LYS A 58 15.02 54.99 -39.46
CA LYS A 58 13.82 54.13 -39.45
C LYS A 58 14.13 52.67 -39.77
N LEU A 59 15.02 52.41 -40.73
CA LEU A 59 15.48 51.07 -41.03
C LEU A 59 16.25 50.47 -39.89
N GLN A 60 17.05 51.26 -39.18
CA GLN A 60 17.76 50.77 -38.01
C GLN A 60 16.80 50.42 -36.84
N THR A 61 15.78 51.26 -36.64
CA THR A 61 14.73 50.97 -35.66
C THR A 61 13.99 49.69 -36.03
N TYR A 62 13.54 49.58 -37.30
CA TYR A 62 12.88 48.36 -37.77
C TYR A 62 13.73 47.10 -37.60
N LEU A 63 15.01 47.15 -37.91
CA LEU A 63 15.92 46.02 -37.72
C LEU A 63 16.15 45.68 -36.24
N THR A 64 16.13 46.68 -35.38
CA THR A 64 16.23 46.49 -33.93
C THR A 64 14.97 45.78 -33.42
N ASP A 65 13.81 46.23 -33.85
CA ASP A 65 12.53 45.63 -33.51
C ASP A 65 12.42 44.18 -34.03
N CYS A 66 12.86 43.95 -35.26
CA CYS A 66 12.92 42.60 -35.85
C CYS A 66 13.86 41.67 -35.05
N ARG A 67 15.00 42.20 -34.57
CA ARG A 67 15.90 41.42 -33.70
C ARG A 67 15.26 41.09 -32.33
N GLN A 68 14.59 42.07 -31.73
CA GLN A 68 13.88 41.85 -30.48
C GLN A 68 12.80 40.79 -30.64
N LEU A 69 12.08 40.79 -31.78
CA LEU A 69 11.09 39.77 -32.10
C LEU A 69 11.71 38.37 -32.24
N VAL A 70 12.86 38.28 -32.93
CA VAL A 70 13.59 37.00 -33.06
C VAL A 70 14.08 36.51 -31.68
N ASP A 71 14.63 37.41 -30.86
CA ASP A 71 15.07 37.09 -29.51
C ASP A 71 13.91 36.65 -28.62
N LEU A 72 12.73 37.24 -28.75
CA LEU A 72 11.52 36.82 -28.05
C LEU A 72 11.05 35.45 -28.53
N ASP A 73 11.04 35.21 -29.83
CA ASP A 73 10.65 33.91 -30.41
C ASP A 73 11.61 32.80 -29.96
N ASP A 74 12.92 33.07 -29.92
CA ASP A 74 13.91 32.14 -29.38
C ASP A 74 13.68 31.85 -27.87
N LYS A 75 13.34 32.86 -27.07
CA LYS A 75 13.01 32.68 -25.64
C LYS A 75 11.73 31.87 -25.45
N ILE A 76 10.69 32.14 -26.24
CA ILE A 76 9.44 31.39 -26.23
C ILE A 76 9.72 29.93 -26.59
N SER A 77 10.48 29.68 -27.67
CA SER A 77 10.84 28.34 -28.09
C SER A 77 11.65 27.58 -27.03
N GLN A 78 12.55 28.28 -26.34
CA GLN A 78 13.30 27.69 -25.19
C GLN A 78 12.38 27.35 -24.01
N LEU A 79 11.44 28.24 -23.69
CA LEU A 79 10.47 28.03 -22.65
C LEU A 79 9.57 26.80 -22.94
N LEU A 80 9.02 26.75 -24.15
CA LEU A 80 8.20 25.64 -24.63
C LEU A 80 8.97 24.33 -24.62
N SER A 81 10.22 24.34 -25.05
CA SER A 81 11.10 23.17 -25.00
C SER A 81 11.38 22.73 -23.56
N ALA A 82 11.59 23.67 -22.63
CA ALA A 82 11.79 23.36 -21.22
C ALA A 82 10.54 22.75 -20.58
N ILE A 83 9.35 23.26 -20.92
CA ILE A 83 8.08 22.71 -20.48
C ILE A 83 7.87 21.30 -21.06
N HIS A 84 8.21 21.09 -22.31
CA HIS A 84 8.14 19.79 -22.99
C HIS A 84 9.04 18.74 -22.34
N THR A 85 10.29 19.12 -22.03
CA THR A 85 11.27 18.24 -21.36
C THR A 85 10.96 18.05 -19.90
N GLY A 86 10.27 18.98 -19.24
CA GLY A 86 9.85 18.90 -17.84
C GLY A 86 8.76 17.86 -17.56
N GLY A 87 8.25 17.15 -18.58
CA GLY A 87 7.36 16.00 -18.40
C GLY A 87 5.96 16.34 -17.93
N LEU A 88 5.43 17.53 -18.28
CA LEU A 88 4.04 17.89 -18.02
C LEU A 88 3.09 17.03 -18.88
N THR A 89 2.83 15.82 -18.44
CA THR A 89 2.02 14.80 -19.16
C THR A 89 0.57 15.23 -19.42
N LYS A 90 0.08 16.24 -18.71
CA LYS A 90 -1.29 16.76 -18.87
C LYS A 90 -1.39 17.92 -19.84
N TYR A 91 -0.26 18.51 -20.23
CA TYR A 91 -0.24 19.64 -21.13
C TYR A 91 -0.18 19.12 -22.57
N GLN A 92 -1.18 19.48 -23.39
CA GLN A 92 -1.20 19.17 -24.81
C GLN A 92 -0.67 20.38 -25.58
N PHE A 93 0.47 20.20 -26.24
CA PHE A 93 1.09 21.21 -27.07
C PHE A 93 0.32 21.37 -28.38
N GLU A 94 0.22 22.61 -28.84
CA GLU A 94 -0.36 22.94 -30.16
C GLU A 94 0.71 23.51 -31.09
N ASP A 95 0.48 23.33 -32.39
CA ASP A 95 1.43 23.80 -33.40
C ASP A 95 1.41 25.34 -33.61
N ASN A 96 0.40 26.03 -33.05
CA ASN A 96 0.26 27.46 -33.11
C ASN A 96 0.77 28.14 -31.85
N THR A 97 1.85 28.95 -31.99
CA THR A 97 2.54 29.62 -30.87
C THR A 97 1.64 30.58 -30.10
N GLU A 98 0.71 31.29 -30.75
CA GLU A 98 -0.18 32.26 -30.10
C GLU A 98 -1.19 31.52 -29.17
N THR A 99 -1.83 30.51 -29.72
CA THR A 99 -2.76 29.65 -28.95
C THR A 99 -2.06 28.93 -27.79
N GLU A 100 -0.79 28.56 -27.98
CA GLU A 100 0.02 27.94 -26.97
C GLU A 100 0.35 28.88 -25.81
N ILE A 101 0.69 30.14 -26.11
CA ILE A 101 0.93 31.18 -25.10
C ILE A 101 -0.33 31.43 -24.27
N ASP A 102 -1.48 31.57 -24.88
CA ASP A 102 -2.74 31.78 -24.19
C ASP A 102 -3.09 30.58 -23.26
N ARG A 103 -2.86 29.39 -23.75
CA ARG A 103 -3.02 28.16 -22.95
C ARG A 103 -2.06 28.08 -21.76
N LEU A 104 -0.80 28.46 -21.96
CA LEU A 104 0.20 28.52 -20.90
C LEU A 104 -0.20 29.53 -19.83
N ILE A 105 -0.69 30.70 -20.23
CA ILE A 105 -1.18 31.72 -19.31
C ILE A 105 -2.38 31.18 -18.53
N ALA A 106 -3.35 30.56 -19.22
CA ALA A 106 -4.52 29.94 -18.57
C ALA A 106 -4.08 28.82 -17.62
N PHE A 107 -3.14 27.97 -18.03
CA PHE A 107 -2.59 26.90 -17.19
C PHE A 107 -1.90 27.48 -15.94
N ALA A 108 -1.06 28.52 -16.11
CA ALA A 108 -0.40 29.19 -14.99
C ALA A 108 -1.42 29.77 -13.98
N HIS A 109 -2.53 30.31 -14.47
CA HIS A 109 -3.62 30.80 -13.60
C HIS A 109 -4.34 29.68 -12.85
N HIS A 110 -4.42 28.47 -13.42
CA HIS A 110 -5.05 27.32 -12.78
C HIS A 110 -4.10 26.55 -11.84
N LEU A 111 -2.78 26.71 -11.98
CA LEU A 111 -1.79 26.02 -11.15
C LEU A 111 -2.04 26.13 -9.62
N PRO A 112 -2.38 27.31 -9.07
CA PRO A 112 -2.64 27.41 -7.63
C PRO A 112 -3.84 26.56 -7.19
N GLN A 113 -4.89 26.47 -8.00
CA GLN A 113 -6.07 25.66 -7.72
C GLN A 113 -5.75 24.16 -7.82
N GLU A 114 -4.95 23.76 -8.81
CA GLU A 114 -4.48 22.38 -8.95
C GLU A 114 -3.55 21.99 -7.79
N ALA A 115 -2.66 22.89 -7.39
CA ALA A 115 -1.79 22.68 -6.23
C ALA A 115 -2.62 22.48 -4.94
N GLU A 116 -3.62 23.31 -4.68
CA GLU A 116 -4.54 23.15 -3.54
C GLU A 116 -5.32 21.83 -3.62
N ALA A 117 -5.81 21.47 -4.81
CA ALA A 117 -6.52 20.21 -5.01
C ALA A 117 -5.61 18.99 -4.79
N LEU A 118 -4.35 19.06 -5.25
CA LEU A 118 -3.35 18.03 -5.03
C LEU A 118 -3.01 17.91 -3.54
N GLU A 119 -2.82 19.03 -2.86
CA GLU A 119 -2.58 19.06 -1.41
C GLU A 119 -3.73 18.40 -0.64
N LYS A 120 -4.98 18.72 -0.96
CA LYS A 120 -6.15 18.06 -0.35
C LYS A 120 -6.15 16.54 -0.61
N LYS A 121 -5.80 16.11 -1.81
CA LYS A 121 -5.70 14.69 -2.15
C LYS A 121 -4.60 14.00 -1.36
N VAL A 122 -3.42 14.61 -1.26
CA VAL A 122 -2.29 14.07 -0.48
C VAL A 122 -2.69 13.96 0.99
N ARG A 123 -3.28 15.01 1.56
CA ARG A 123 -3.77 15.00 2.94
C ARG A 123 -4.78 13.87 3.18
N SER A 124 -5.76 13.72 2.30
CA SER A 124 -6.74 12.63 2.38
C SER A 124 -6.08 11.26 2.28
N ALA A 125 -5.09 11.09 1.39
CA ALA A 125 -4.36 9.84 1.26
C ALA A 125 -3.56 9.50 2.53
N VAL A 126 -2.90 10.48 3.13
CA VAL A 126 -2.16 10.30 4.40
C VAL A 126 -3.10 9.89 5.53
N VAL A 127 -4.25 10.54 5.66
CA VAL A 127 -5.26 10.18 6.67
C VAL A 127 -5.77 8.76 6.47
N ASN A 128 -6.06 8.37 5.23
CA ASN A 128 -6.52 7.01 4.92
C ASN A 128 -5.46 5.96 5.23
N VAL A 129 -4.20 6.19 4.84
CA VAL A 129 -3.09 5.27 5.15
C VAL A 129 -2.91 5.16 6.67
N ALA A 130 -2.93 6.27 7.38
CA ALA A 130 -2.81 6.26 8.84
C ALA A 130 -3.98 5.50 9.51
N ALA A 131 -5.19 5.61 8.99
CA ALA A 131 -6.34 4.84 9.47
C ALA A 131 -6.12 3.33 9.26
N CYS A 132 -5.69 2.91 8.07
CA CYS A 132 -5.38 1.50 7.79
C CYS A 132 -4.25 0.96 8.69
N LEU A 133 -3.21 1.75 8.93
CA LEU A 133 -2.11 1.35 9.82
C LEU A 133 -2.59 1.21 11.29
N ARG A 134 -3.49 2.09 11.74
CA ARG A 134 -4.13 1.96 13.07
C ARG A 134 -4.97 0.70 13.16
N GLU A 135 -5.75 0.37 12.13
CA GLU A 135 -6.52 -0.88 12.09
C GLU A 135 -5.63 -2.12 12.17
N LEU A 136 -4.50 -2.14 11.46
CA LEU A 136 -3.52 -3.23 11.55
C LEU A 136 -2.95 -3.36 12.96
N ARG A 137 -2.52 -2.26 13.57
CA ARG A 137 -2.02 -2.23 14.94
C ARG A 137 -3.08 -2.72 15.94
N ASP A 138 -4.28 -2.18 15.87
CA ASP A 138 -5.37 -2.51 16.77
C ASP A 138 -5.80 -3.98 16.60
N GLY A 139 -5.74 -4.50 15.36
CA GLY A 139 -5.90 -5.91 15.04
C GLY A 139 -4.86 -6.78 15.71
N LEU A 140 -3.58 -6.38 15.69
CA LEU A 140 -2.49 -7.07 16.39
C LEU A 140 -2.73 -7.10 17.90
N PHE A 141 -3.10 -5.97 18.51
CA PHE A 141 -3.42 -5.92 19.95
C PHE A 141 -4.63 -6.78 20.30
N ALA A 142 -5.66 -6.78 19.48
CA ALA A 142 -6.84 -7.63 19.67
C ALA A 142 -6.45 -9.11 19.59
N PHE A 143 -5.60 -9.49 18.62
CA PHE A 143 -5.10 -10.85 18.50
C PHE A 143 -4.27 -11.26 19.71
N LYS A 144 -3.32 -10.44 20.16
CA LYS A 144 -2.52 -10.69 21.37
C LYS A 144 -3.39 -10.85 22.62
N ARG A 145 -4.46 -10.07 22.74
CA ARG A 145 -5.42 -10.22 23.85
C ARG A 145 -6.15 -11.56 23.78
N ARG A 146 -6.59 -11.97 22.57
CA ARG A 146 -7.23 -13.28 22.36
C ARG A 146 -6.26 -14.44 22.67
N MET A 147 -4.99 -14.31 22.30
CA MET A 147 -3.97 -15.31 22.62
C MET A 147 -3.73 -15.44 24.13
N ARG A 148 -3.69 -14.34 24.86
CA ARG A 148 -3.62 -14.38 26.35
C ARG A 148 -4.84 -15.07 26.97
N GLU A 149 -6.03 -14.79 26.45
CA GLU A 149 -7.26 -15.42 26.89
C GLU A 149 -7.27 -16.92 26.57
N PHE A 150 -6.86 -17.30 25.37
CA PHE A 150 -6.64 -18.67 24.95
C PHE A 150 -5.69 -19.40 25.95
N ASN A 151 -4.50 -18.86 26.16
CA ASN A 151 -3.51 -19.44 27.07
C ASN A 151 -4.07 -19.60 28.48
N ARG A 152 -4.85 -18.65 28.98
CA ARG A 152 -5.53 -18.75 30.27
C ARG A 152 -6.56 -19.88 30.30
N LYS A 153 -7.31 -20.09 29.20
CA LYS A 153 -8.33 -21.16 29.12
C LYS A 153 -7.74 -22.55 29.06
N ILE A 154 -6.58 -22.71 28.42
CA ILE A 154 -5.90 -24.01 28.35
C ILE A 154 -4.94 -24.25 29.50
N SER A 155 -4.53 -23.20 30.22
CA SER A 155 -3.68 -23.32 31.40
C SER A 155 -4.34 -24.20 32.49
N GLY A 156 -3.60 -25.17 33.02
CA GLY A 156 -4.11 -26.10 34.00
C GLY A 156 -4.85 -27.32 33.44
N ARG A 157 -5.03 -27.42 32.12
CA ARG A 157 -5.58 -28.63 31.48
C ARG A 157 -4.47 -29.62 31.20
N GLN A 158 -4.77 -30.91 31.45
CA GLN A 158 -3.83 -31.97 31.12
C GLN A 158 -3.83 -32.26 29.63
N LEU A 159 -2.78 -31.83 28.96
CA LEU A 159 -2.56 -32.07 27.54
C LEU A 159 -1.56 -33.20 27.34
N SER A 160 -2.02 -34.46 27.56
CA SER A 160 -1.16 -35.63 27.52
C SER A 160 -0.08 -35.58 28.62
N ASP A 161 1.19 -35.61 28.21
CA ASP A 161 2.39 -35.49 29.06
C ASP A 161 2.93 -34.06 29.17
N LEU A 162 2.22 -33.08 28.58
CA LEU A 162 2.63 -31.69 28.64
C LEU A 162 2.24 -31.02 29.94
N ALA A 163 3.25 -30.51 30.65
CA ALA A 163 3.06 -29.66 31.83
C ALA A 163 2.81 -28.20 31.43
N VAL A 164 3.42 -27.77 30.33
CA VAL A 164 3.28 -26.41 29.79
C VAL A 164 2.91 -26.50 28.31
N PHE A 165 1.85 -25.83 27.96
CA PHE A 165 1.51 -25.53 26.56
C PHE A 165 1.00 -24.10 26.46
N LYS A 166 1.64 -23.30 25.63
CA LYS A 166 1.33 -21.89 25.46
C LYS A 166 1.65 -21.45 24.03
N ILE A 167 0.81 -20.63 23.47
CA ILE A 167 1.03 -20.02 22.15
C ILE A 167 1.23 -18.52 22.34
N GLU A 168 2.36 -18.00 21.88
CA GLU A 168 2.68 -16.58 21.95
C GLU A 168 2.95 -15.99 20.55
N PRO A 169 2.31 -14.88 20.22
CA PRO A 169 2.70 -14.11 19.05
C PRO A 169 3.97 -13.32 19.35
N GLU A 170 5.01 -13.57 18.59
CA GLU A 170 6.27 -12.83 18.58
C GLU A 170 6.22 -11.81 17.44
N ASP A 171 6.42 -10.53 17.77
CA ASP A 171 6.28 -9.45 16.81
C ASP A 171 7.36 -9.49 15.72
N SER A 172 6.97 -9.18 14.50
CA SER A 172 7.87 -8.73 13.45
C SER A 172 8.31 -7.29 13.77
N THR A 173 9.36 -7.18 14.60
CA THR A 173 9.79 -5.91 15.23
C THR A 173 9.92 -4.79 14.21
N ALA A 174 10.55 -5.05 13.07
CA ALA A 174 10.76 -4.03 12.03
C ALA A 174 9.45 -3.48 11.45
N LEU A 175 8.46 -4.35 11.18
CA LEU A 175 7.17 -3.93 10.64
C LEU A 175 6.33 -3.19 11.68
N VAL A 176 6.32 -3.67 12.91
CA VAL A 176 5.57 -3.04 14.01
C VAL A 176 6.14 -1.66 14.33
N GLU A 177 7.46 -1.54 14.43
CA GLU A 177 8.13 -0.25 14.65
C GLU A 177 7.88 0.73 13.51
N ALA A 178 7.91 0.26 12.24
CA ALA A 178 7.61 1.09 11.09
C ALA A 178 6.16 1.61 11.11
N ILE A 179 5.20 0.75 11.48
CA ILE A 179 3.78 1.13 11.62
C ILE A 179 3.61 2.16 12.74
N GLU A 180 4.19 1.95 13.92
CA GLU A 180 4.10 2.86 15.05
C GLU A 180 4.74 4.23 14.73
N LEU A 181 5.88 4.23 14.06
CA LEU A 181 6.55 5.46 13.61
C LEU A 181 5.65 6.27 12.67
N LEU A 182 5.03 5.63 11.68
CA LEU A 182 4.14 6.32 10.73
C LEU A 182 2.84 6.80 11.38
N ILE A 183 2.28 6.03 12.32
CA ILE A 183 1.10 6.46 13.08
C ILE A 183 1.44 7.68 13.96
N SER A 184 2.55 7.64 14.69
CA SER A 184 2.95 8.75 15.57
C SER A 184 3.21 10.02 14.78
N THR A 185 3.88 9.89 13.62
CA THR A 185 4.13 11.02 12.73
C THR A 185 2.84 11.58 12.12
N SER A 186 1.85 10.71 11.82
CA SER A 186 0.56 11.15 11.27
C SER A 186 -0.30 11.93 12.28
N THR A 187 -0.15 11.69 13.57
CA THR A 187 -0.91 12.41 14.62
C THR A 187 -0.42 13.83 14.84
N THR A 188 0.86 14.12 14.59
CA THR A 188 1.39 15.49 14.56
C THR A 188 0.85 16.29 13.37
N VAL A 189 0.46 15.60 12.32
CA VAL A 189 -0.14 16.18 11.11
C VAL A 189 -1.54 16.74 11.35
N ASP A 190 -2.34 16.13 12.22
CA ASP A 190 -3.71 16.59 12.55
C ASP A 190 -3.71 17.91 13.38
N SER A 191 -2.60 18.26 14.01
CA SER A 191 -2.47 19.46 14.82
C SER A 191 -2.14 20.76 14.05
N GLY A 192 -2.13 20.73 12.72
CA GLY A 192 -1.94 21.92 11.86
C GLY A 192 -0.52 22.15 11.34
N GLU A 193 0.46 21.38 11.79
CA GLU A 193 1.87 21.43 11.34
C GLU A 193 2.16 20.45 10.18
N VAL A 194 1.15 20.24 9.36
CA VAL A 194 1.04 19.11 8.39
C VAL A 194 2.05 19.15 7.25
N PHE A 195 2.69 20.28 6.99
CA PHE A 195 3.52 20.45 5.79
C PHE A 195 4.93 19.88 5.89
N ASP A 196 5.43 19.59 7.08
CA ASP A 196 6.82 19.16 7.27
C ASP A 196 7.07 17.66 7.05
N LEU A 197 6.02 16.83 6.96
CA LEU A 197 6.16 15.40 6.65
C LEU A 197 6.75 15.15 5.24
N PHE A 198 6.65 16.12 4.35
CA PHE A 198 7.15 16.06 2.97
C PHE A 198 8.12 17.20 2.64
N ASN A 199 8.37 18.13 3.55
CA ASN A 199 9.35 19.20 3.42
C ASN A 199 10.65 18.85 4.16
N GLN A 200 11.76 19.02 3.48
CA GLN A 200 13.11 18.53 3.74
C GLN A 200 13.86 19.19 4.94
N GLN A 201 13.27 19.44 6.09
CA GLN A 201 13.98 20.20 7.12
C GLN A 201 14.39 19.49 8.42
N SER A 202 14.10 18.19 8.60
CA SER A 202 14.69 17.42 9.72
C SER A 202 15.43 16.16 9.22
N ILE A 203 16.68 16.32 8.89
CA ILE A 203 17.51 15.33 8.16
C ILE A 203 17.68 13.99 8.90
N LEU A 204 17.51 13.92 10.19
CA LEU A 204 17.70 12.68 10.97
C LEU A 204 16.40 11.86 11.15
N ASP A 205 15.26 12.50 11.25
CA ASP A 205 13.95 11.83 11.32
C ASP A 205 13.45 11.39 9.94
N ASP A 206 13.81 12.12 8.89
CA ASP A 206 13.45 11.79 7.50
C ASP A 206 14.05 10.48 7.02
N ALA A 207 15.27 10.13 7.42
CA ALA A 207 15.91 8.88 7.01
C ALA A 207 15.18 7.66 7.59
N LYS A 208 14.84 7.67 8.87
CA LYS A 208 14.07 6.60 9.52
C LYS A 208 12.65 6.49 8.97
N LEU A 209 12.00 7.63 8.76
CA LEU A 209 10.67 7.71 8.20
C LEU A 209 10.63 7.17 6.77
N ASN A 210 11.59 7.53 5.94
CA ASN A 210 11.72 7.03 4.59
C ASN A 210 12.04 5.52 4.57
N GLN A 211 12.88 5.04 5.48
CA GLN A 211 13.15 3.62 5.65
C GLN A 211 11.89 2.85 6.04
N ALA A 212 11.10 3.36 7.00
CA ALA A 212 9.84 2.78 7.41
C ALA A 212 8.82 2.73 6.26
N LYS A 213 8.70 3.82 5.49
CA LYS A 213 7.83 3.87 4.29
C LYS A 213 8.26 2.84 3.25
N THR A 214 9.55 2.78 2.94
CA THR A 214 10.10 1.84 1.96
C THR A 214 9.83 0.40 2.38
N LEU A 215 10.11 0.06 3.65
CA LEU A 215 9.85 -1.26 4.20
C LEU A 215 8.38 -1.67 4.06
N LEU A 216 7.43 -0.80 4.44
CA LEU A 216 6.00 -1.12 4.34
C LEU A 216 5.50 -1.22 2.91
N ILE A 217 6.07 -0.44 1.98
CA ILE A 217 5.73 -0.53 0.56
C ILE A 217 6.28 -1.84 -0.04
N GLU A 218 7.52 -2.19 0.25
CA GLU A 218 8.16 -3.42 -0.25
C GLU A 218 7.43 -4.66 0.27
N GLU A 219 7.19 -4.74 1.58
CA GLU A 219 6.47 -5.86 2.19
C GLU A 219 5.01 -5.92 1.73
N GLY A 220 4.34 -4.78 1.62
CA GLY A 220 2.97 -4.71 1.11
C GLY A 220 2.86 -5.16 -0.34
N ASN A 221 3.82 -4.77 -1.19
CA ASN A 221 3.85 -5.21 -2.59
C ASN A 221 4.17 -6.70 -2.71
N ALA A 222 5.13 -7.20 -1.92
CA ALA A 222 5.51 -8.60 -1.95
C ALA A 222 4.37 -9.54 -1.53
N ARG A 223 3.47 -9.09 -0.67
CA ARG A 223 2.35 -9.87 -0.10
C ARG A 223 0.98 -9.53 -0.67
N ASN A 224 0.93 -8.64 -1.65
CA ASN A 224 -0.33 -8.11 -2.21
C ASN A 224 -1.23 -7.43 -1.15
N GLY A 225 -0.63 -6.73 -0.21
CA GLY A 225 -1.23 -6.07 0.95
C GLY A 225 -0.67 -6.61 2.27
N LEU A 226 -0.72 -5.78 3.32
CA LEU A 226 -0.33 -6.17 4.66
C LEU A 226 -1.54 -6.62 5.47
N HIS A 227 -1.42 -7.76 6.12
CA HIS A 227 -2.43 -8.32 7.01
C HIS A 227 -1.89 -8.37 8.45
N VAL A 228 -2.78 -8.46 9.42
CA VAL A 228 -2.39 -8.59 10.84
C VAL A 228 -1.49 -9.82 11.07
N THR A 229 -1.69 -10.88 10.31
CA THR A 229 -0.89 -12.10 10.36
C THR A 229 0.57 -11.93 9.92
N ASP A 230 0.88 -10.87 9.19
CA ASP A 230 2.23 -10.55 8.75
C ASP A 230 3.07 -9.84 9.82
N LEU A 231 2.38 -9.35 10.86
CA LEU A 231 3.00 -8.56 11.93
C LEU A 231 3.57 -9.41 13.07
N PHE A 232 3.39 -10.71 13.05
CA PHE A 232 3.87 -11.60 14.08
C PHE A 232 4.10 -13.01 13.56
N HIS A 233 4.89 -13.78 14.31
CA HIS A 233 5.04 -15.22 14.18
C HIS A 233 4.49 -15.90 15.43
N LEU A 234 3.89 -17.09 15.27
CA LEU A 234 3.45 -17.88 16.42
C LEU A 234 4.60 -18.72 16.95
N ARG A 235 4.86 -18.58 18.25
CA ARG A 235 5.80 -19.43 18.99
C ARG A 235 4.99 -20.37 19.88
N PHE A 236 5.30 -21.64 19.78
CA PHE A 236 4.68 -22.69 20.58
C PHE A 236 5.62 -23.08 21.74
N TRP A 237 5.22 -22.74 22.95
CA TRP A 237 5.96 -23.13 24.15
C TRP A 237 5.45 -24.47 24.65
N VAL A 238 6.31 -25.45 24.68
CA VAL A 238 6.00 -26.83 25.05
C VAL A 238 6.97 -27.29 26.12
N GLY A 239 6.46 -27.76 27.24
CA GLY A 239 7.26 -28.31 28.34
C GLY A 239 6.63 -29.57 28.89
N LYS A 240 7.44 -30.60 29.14
CA LYS A 240 7.04 -31.80 29.84
C LYS A 240 7.24 -31.61 31.34
N THR A 241 6.66 -32.51 32.15
CA THR A 241 6.66 -32.42 33.64
C THR A 241 8.06 -32.30 34.23
N ASP A 242 9.08 -32.87 33.56
CA ASP A 242 10.46 -32.94 34.05
C ASP A 242 11.44 -32.12 33.22
N GLN A 243 10.95 -31.26 32.33
CA GLN A 243 11.77 -30.46 31.39
C GLN A 243 11.32 -29.01 31.39
N GLU A 244 12.29 -28.10 31.20
CA GLU A 244 11.97 -26.70 30.95
C GLU A 244 11.18 -26.55 29.64
N ALA A 245 10.28 -25.55 29.58
CA ALA A 245 9.51 -25.30 28.39
C ALA A 245 10.40 -24.68 27.29
N GLU A 246 10.38 -25.29 26.12
CA GLU A 246 11.11 -24.82 24.93
C GLU A 246 10.15 -24.20 23.95
N ALA A 247 10.66 -23.23 23.15
CA ALA A 247 9.89 -22.53 22.11
C ALA A 247 10.17 -23.13 20.74
N PHE A 248 9.10 -23.41 20.01
CA PHE A 248 9.14 -23.98 18.67
C PHE A 248 8.37 -23.11 17.68
N ASP A 249 8.82 -23.05 16.44
CA ASP A 249 8.12 -22.36 15.36
C ASP A 249 6.97 -23.20 14.79
N ASP A 250 7.07 -24.52 14.91
CA ASP A 250 6.04 -25.45 14.47
C ASP A 250 5.73 -26.48 15.57
N LEU A 251 4.45 -26.73 15.75
CA LEU A 251 3.97 -27.68 16.75
C LEU A 251 4.35 -29.13 16.41
N ASP A 252 4.48 -29.47 15.12
CA ASP A 252 4.84 -30.82 14.69
C ASP A 252 6.27 -31.23 15.10
N SER A 253 7.15 -30.25 15.30
CA SER A 253 8.53 -30.47 15.75
C SER A 253 8.66 -30.57 17.28
N ALA A 254 7.61 -30.21 18.03
CA ALA A 254 7.69 -29.97 19.48
C ALA A 254 7.50 -31.22 20.33
N ALA A 255 6.81 -32.26 19.87
CA ALA A 255 6.43 -33.41 20.72
C ALA A 255 6.14 -34.70 19.92
N SER A 256 5.81 -35.79 20.61
CA SER A 256 5.37 -37.04 19.98
C SER A 256 4.04 -36.87 19.23
N ASN A 257 3.78 -37.70 18.22
CA ASN A 257 2.58 -37.61 17.38
C ASN A 257 1.27 -37.54 18.16
N GLY A 258 1.12 -38.33 19.23
CA GLY A 258 -0.09 -38.31 20.07
C GLY A 258 -0.24 -37.02 20.87
N THR A 259 0.84 -36.47 21.39
CA THR A 259 0.88 -35.22 22.14
C THR A 259 0.61 -34.03 21.20
N VAL A 260 1.21 -34.03 20.02
CA VAL A 260 0.97 -33.01 18.99
C VAL A 260 -0.49 -33.02 18.55
N LEU A 261 -1.05 -34.20 18.31
CA LEU A 261 -2.46 -34.35 17.93
C LEU A 261 -3.37 -33.77 19.00
N MET A 262 -3.12 -34.12 20.27
CA MET A 262 -3.88 -33.61 21.42
C MET A 262 -3.80 -32.07 21.49
N ALA A 263 -2.60 -31.50 21.38
CA ALA A 263 -2.38 -30.05 21.40
C ALA A 263 -3.11 -29.36 20.26
N LYS A 264 -3.06 -29.91 19.05
CA LYS A 264 -3.78 -29.38 17.86
C LYS A 264 -5.30 -29.40 18.06
N LEU A 265 -5.84 -30.52 18.57
CA LEU A 265 -7.28 -30.64 18.82
C LEU A 265 -7.77 -29.65 19.87
N VAL A 266 -7.07 -29.56 21.01
CA VAL A 266 -7.43 -28.62 22.07
C VAL A 266 -7.28 -27.18 21.60
N THR A 267 -6.25 -26.88 20.84
CA THR A 267 -6.09 -25.57 20.21
C THR A 267 -7.28 -25.22 19.28
N GLY A 268 -7.67 -26.14 18.43
CA GLY A 268 -8.82 -25.96 17.55
C GLY A 268 -10.12 -25.72 18.33
N LEU A 269 -10.41 -26.53 19.33
CA LEU A 269 -11.59 -26.38 20.19
C LEU A 269 -11.59 -25.07 20.97
N ALA A 270 -10.45 -24.68 21.55
CA ALA A 270 -10.33 -23.42 22.27
C ALA A 270 -10.49 -22.20 21.36
N MET A 271 -9.94 -22.23 20.15
CA MET A 271 -10.14 -21.18 19.15
C MET A 271 -11.60 -21.06 18.73
N LEU A 272 -12.25 -22.18 18.42
CA LEU A 272 -13.68 -22.19 18.10
C LEU A 272 -14.51 -21.64 19.26
N HIS A 273 -14.19 -21.98 20.50
CA HIS A 273 -14.85 -21.44 21.68
C HIS A 273 -14.69 -19.93 21.81
N LEU A 274 -13.49 -19.38 21.54
CA LEU A 274 -13.22 -17.95 21.57
C LEU A 274 -13.91 -17.18 20.42
N MET A 275 -14.23 -17.85 19.33
CA MET A 275 -14.96 -17.27 18.21
C MET A 275 -16.48 -17.28 18.41
N GLN A 276 -16.99 -18.03 19.37
CA GLN A 276 -18.43 -18.05 19.69
C GLN A 276 -18.88 -16.75 20.36
N ASP A 277 -20.12 -16.35 20.07
CA ASP A 277 -20.77 -15.28 20.81
C ASP A 277 -21.02 -15.73 22.25
N GLN A 278 -20.35 -15.08 23.20
CA GLN A 278 -20.48 -15.37 24.62
C GLN A 278 -21.91 -15.16 25.15
N GLN A 279 -22.73 -14.36 24.48
CA GLN A 279 -24.12 -14.11 24.86
C GLN A 279 -25.08 -15.18 24.32
N ARG A 280 -24.66 -15.90 23.26
CA ARG A 280 -25.42 -16.95 22.61
C ARG A 280 -24.55 -18.17 22.33
N PRO A 281 -24.13 -18.90 23.35
CA PRO A 281 -23.27 -20.06 23.17
C PRO A 281 -23.97 -21.11 22.32
N ILE A 282 -23.30 -21.53 21.26
CA ILE A 282 -23.77 -22.60 20.38
C ILE A 282 -23.15 -23.92 20.88
N GLN A 283 -23.97 -24.94 21.08
CA GLN A 283 -23.45 -26.30 21.27
C GLN A 283 -23.01 -26.85 19.90
N GLY A 284 -21.71 -26.96 19.71
CA GLY A 284 -21.11 -27.49 18.50
C GLY A 284 -20.91 -29.01 18.57
N ILE A 285 -20.91 -29.65 17.42
CA ILE A 285 -20.52 -31.06 17.26
C ILE A 285 -19.18 -31.09 16.54
N CYS A 286 -18.18 -31.73 17.13
CA CYS A 286 -16.90 -31.99 16.52
C CYS A 286 -16.75 -33.48 16.19
N TYR A 287 -16.45 -33.76 14.93
CA TYR A 287 -16.18 -35.11 14.46
C TYR A 287 -14.67 -35.34 14.43
N LEU A 288 -14.23 -36.45 15.01
CA LEU A 288 -12.84 -36.89 15.01
C LEU A 288 -12.73 -38.27 14.41
N ASP A 289 -12.07 -38.38 13.28
CA ASP A 289 -11.69 -39.64 12.68
C ASP A 289 -10.43 -40.23 13.33
N GLU A 290 -10.26 -41.54 13.24
CA GLU A 290 -9.09 -42.24 13.81
C GLU A 290 -8.84 -41.98 15.29
N ALA A 291 -9.89 -42.03 16.13
CA ALA A 291 -9.80 -41.77 17.56
C ALA A 291 -8.83 -42.71 18.31
N LEU A 292 -8.47 -43.87 17.75
CA LEU A 292 -7.45 -44.78 18.30
C LEU A 292 -6.00 -44.21 18.21
N ALA A 293 -5.78 -43.16 17.49
CA ALA A 293 -4.50 -42.45 17.54
C ALA A 293 -4.23 -41.78 18.88
N LEU A 294 -5.30 -41.58 19.70
CA LEU A 294 -5.21 -41.10 21.05
C LEU A 294 -5.36 -42.29 22.04
N ASP A 295 -4.51 -42.33 23.05
CA ASP A 295 -4.69 -43.27 24.17
C ASP A 295 -5.93 -42.94 25.00
N ALA A 296 -6.37 -43.85 25.84
CA ALA A 296 -7.60 -43.73 26.63
C ALA A 296 -7.57 -42.51 27.58
N ARG A 297 -6.42 -42.12 28.09
CA ARG A 297 -6.27 -40.96 28.97
C ARG A 297 -6.48 -39.65 28.15
N ASN A 298 -5.84 -39.56 27.00
CA ASN A 298 -5.97 -38.41 26.12
C ASN A 298 -7.38 -38.28 25.56
N GLN A 299 -8.06 -39.40 25.23
CA GLN A 299 -9.46 -39.41 24.84
C GLN A 299 -10.36 -38.79 25.93
N ARG A 300 -10.21 -39.20 27.19
CA ARG A 300 -10.98 -38.63 28.31
C ARG A 300 -10.72 -37.14 28.48
N ASN A 301 -9.45 -36.75 28.52
CA ASN A 301 -9.07 -35.33 28.64
C ASN A 301 -9.64 -34.49 27.50
N LEU A 302 -9.68 -35.04 26.29
CA LEU A 302 -10.26 -34.34 25.12
C LEU A 302 -11.78 -34.20 25.25
N ILE A 303 -12.47 -35.26 25.70
CA ILE A 303 -13.93 -35.24 25.93
C ILE A 303 -14.27 -34.17 26.98
N ASP A 304 -13.58 -34.14 28.10
CA ASP A 304 -13.82 -33.19 29.19
C ASP A 304 -13.52 -31.75 28.71
N THR A 305 -12.43 -31.59 27.99
CA THR A 305 -12.06 -30.25 27.40
C THR A 305 -13.09 -29.77 26.38
N ALA A 306 -13.56 -30.64 25.52
CA ALA A 306 -14.60 -30.31 24.55
C ALA A 306 -15.91 -29.93 25.22
N ALA A 307 -16.33 -30.69 26.21
CA ALA A 307 -17.54 -30.40 27.01
C ALA A 307 -17.47 -29.03 27.69
N ASP A 308 -16.33 -28.70 28.30
CA ASP A 308 -16.10 -27.39 28.91
C ASP A 308 -16.12 -26.23 27.93
N PHE A 309 -15.79 -26.50 26.69
CA PHE A 309 -15.86 -25.50 25.59
C PHE A 309 -17.22 -25.47 24.87
N GLY A 310 -18.17 -26.30 25.30
CA GLY A 310 -19.51 -26.37 24.72
C GLY A 310 -19.60 -27.24 23.47
N PHE A 311 -18.69 -28.20 23.28
CA PHE A 311 -18.68 -29.10 22.14
C PHE A 311 -19.00 -30.52 22.55
N SER A 312 -19.74 -31.22 21.72
CA SER A 312 -19.95 -32.67 21.78
C SER A 312 -19.05 -33.36 20.78
N LEU A 313 -18.31 -34.40 21.19
CA LEU A 313 -17.41 -35.13 20.31
C LEU A 313 -18.11 -36.37 19.75
N ILE A 314 -17.89 -36.59 18.46
CA ILE A 314 -18.22 -37.85 17.79
C ILE A 314 -16.92 -38.44 17.28
N PHE A 315 -16.58 -39.63 17.82
CA PHE A 315 -15.41 -40.38 17.38
C PHE A 315 -15.79 -41.43 16.36
N ALA A 316 -15.03 -41.52 15.28
CA ALA A 316 -15.03 -42.70 14.43
C ALA A 316 -13.83 -43.59 14.79
N SER A 317 -14.07 -44.87 14.93
CA SER A 317 -13.06 -45.82 15.33
C SER A 317 -13.38 -47.22 14.76
N PRO A 318 -12.38 -47.98 14.30
CA PRO A 318 -12.59 -49.35 13.84
C PRO A 318 -12.92 -50.30 14.98
N ALA A 319 -12.69 -49.91 16.24
CA ALA A 319 -13.01 -50.70 17.43
C ALA A 319 -13.80 -49.87 18.46
N PRO A 320 -14.61 -50.49 19.33
CA PRO A 320 -15.31 -49.78 20.39
C PRO A 320 -14.32 -49.07 21.33
N LEU A 321 -14.61 -47.80 21.68
CA LEU A 321 -13.83 -47.04 22.64
C LEU A 321 -14.46 -47.19 24.03
N THR A 322 -13.67 -47.53 25.04
CA THR A 322 -14.11 -47.63 26.43
C THR A 322 -14.25 -46.32 27.17
N THR A 323 -13.84 -45.24 26.52
CA THR A 323 -13.83 -43.85 27.04
C THR A 323 -15.10 -43.07 26.73
N VAL A 324 -15.94 -43.58 25.82
CA VAL A 324 -17.17 -42.93 25.38
C VAL A 324 -18.40 -43.55 26.02
N ARG A 325 -19.46 -42.76 26.23
CA ARG A 325 -20.71 -43.22 26.83
C ARG A 325 -21.61 -43.98 25.86
N TYR A 326 -21.59 -43.61 24.58
CA TYR A 326 -22.46 -44.21 23.57
C TYR A 326 -21.62 -44.75 22.42
N CYS A 327 -21.95 -45.96 21.98
CA CYS A 327 -21.37 -46.59 20.81
C CYS A 327 -22.47 -46.91 19.83
N VAL A 328 -22.27 -46.57 18.55
CA VAL A 328 -23.17 -46.85 17.46
C VAL A 328 -22.43 -47.72 16.44
N PRO A 329 -22.59 -49.06 16.50
CA PRO A 329 -21.94 -49.95 15.54
C PRO A 329 -22.42 -49.72 14.12
N ILE A 330 -21.50 -49.66 13.19
CA ILE A 330 -21.76 -49.62 11.74
C ILE A 330 -21.56 -51.02 11.21
N HIS A 331 -22.64 -51.63 10.76
CA HIS A 331 -22.60 -53.01 10.21
C HIS A 331 -22.51 -52.93 8.68
N HIS A 332 -21.57 -53.66 8.12
CA HIS A 332 -21.49 -53.82 6.67
C HIS A 332 -22.26 -55.07 6.25
N ARG A 333 -23.41 -54.91 5.57
CA ARG A 333 -24.24 -55.99 5.03
C ARG A 333 -24.60 -55.75 3.59
N HIS A 334 -24.47 -56.77 2.75
CA HIS A 334 -24.82 -56.71 1.30
C HIS A 334 -24.19 -55.53 0.55
N GLY A 335 -22.91 -55.21 0.84
CA GLY A 335 -22.20 -54.13 0.19
C GLY A 335 -22.60 -52.71 0.66
N LYS A 336 -23.41 -52.59 1.71
CA LYS A 336 -23.86 -51.31 2.24
C LYS A 336 -23.60 -51.21 3.74
N ASN A 337 -23.17 -49.99 4.18
CA ASN A 337 -23.09 -49.70 5.59
C ASN A 337 -24.47 -49.38 6.17
N GLN A 338 -24.80 -50.01 7.27
CA GLN A 338 -26.10 -49.91 7.92
C GLN A 338 -25.91 -49.46 9.38
N ILE A 339 -26.66 -48.47 9.79
CA ILE A 339 -26.76 -47.96 11.15
C ILE A 339 -28.19 -48.19 11.59
N SER A 340 -28.40 -48.85 12.73
CA SER A 340 -29.72 -49.09 13.32
C SER A 340 -29.85 -48.37 14.63
N ARG A 341 -31.00 -47.78 14.92
CA ARG A 341 -31.33 -47.20 16.23
C ARG A 341 -31.28 -48.26 17.36
N PHE A 342 -31.58 -49.50 17.03
CA PHE A 342 -31.61 -50.61 18.01
C PHE A 342 -30.22 -51.16 18.31
N SER A 343 -29.18 -50.79 17.58
CA SER A 343 -27.81 -51.22 17.82
C SER A 343 -26.99 -50.26 18.69
N TRP A 344 -27.59 -49.20 19.17
CA TRP A 344 -26.93 -48.30 20.10
C TRP A 344 -26.63 -49.00 21.40
N GLN A 345 -25.39 -48.88 21.87
CA GLN A 345 -24.91 -49.46 23.11
C GLN A 345 -24.49 -48.32 24.07
N ILE A 346 -24.90 -48.47 25.33
CA ILE A 346 -24.41 -47.65 26.42
C ILE A 346 -23.21 -48.37 27.01
N ILE A 347 -22.06 -47.72 27.00
CA ILE A 347 -20.83 -48.25 27.57
C ILE A 347 -20.72 -47.67 28.97
N GLU A 348 -20.72 -48.50 29.98
CA GLU A 348 -20.41 -48.05 31.33
C GLU A 348 -18.89 -47.82 31.39
N PRO A 349 -18.41 -46.59 31.74
CA PRO A 349 -16.99 -46.37 31.91
C PRO A 349 -16.44 -47.28 32.99
N MET A 350 -15.43 -48.08 32.63
CA MET A 350 -14.69 -48.79 33.69
C MET A 350 -14.00 -47.76 34.57
N GLU A 351 -14.37 -47.71 35.84
CA GLU A 351 -13.62 -47.01 36.88
C GLU A 351 -12.23 -47.67 36.98
N VAL A 352 -11.16 -46.90 36.66
CA VAL A 352 -9.76 -47.34 36.81
C VAL A 352 -9.16 -46.62 37.99
#